data_f12e7933efd2e4ca1f2239da1d3cd35d
#
_entry.id   f12e7933efd2e4ca1f2239da1d3cd35d
#
_cell.length_a   1.000
_cell.length_b   1.000
_cell.length_c   1.000
_cell.angle_alpha   90.00
_cell.angle_beta   90.00
_cell.angle_gamma   90.00
#
_symmetry.space_group_name_H-M   'P 1'
#
loop_
_entity.id
_entity.type
_entity.pdbx_description
1 polymer ?
#
loop_
_entity_poly.entity_id
_entity_poly.type
_entity_poly.pdbx_seq_one_letter_code
_entity_poly.pdbx_strand_id
1 'polypeptide(L)'
;MKKSKVIALLFVFITLLASCEKNGNILPENSLSVQNVKNSECRPNVKSSDDEETLRLVAKGDVLYIERVGVQNCSFKLEVNVSNEGNTIYVKELNASPIIASCFCCFDFSYEIKGMEPGKYVICVSGRREFKPLAFTYSTTLNKTYELEID
;
A
#
# COMPACT_ATOMS: atom_id res chain seq x y z
N MET A 1 -67.08 -43.87 -9.95
CA MET A 1 -66.59 -42.48 -9.75
C MET A 1 -65.34 -42.52 -8.88
N LYS A 2 -64.14 -42.43 -9.50
CA LYS A 2 -62.83 -42.45 -8.79
C LYS A 2 -62.35 -41.03 -8.62
N LYS A 3 -62.28 -40.57 -7.36
CA LYS A 3 -61.67 -39.26 -7.05
C LYS A 3 -60.15 -39.37 -7.08
N SER A 4 -59.53 -38.74 -8.09
CA SER A 4 -58.08 -38.59 -8.22
C SER A 4 -57.61 -37.56 -7.21
N LYS A 5 -56.75 -37.96 -6.28
CA LYS A 5 -56.07 -37.06 -5.37
C LYS A 5 -54.82 -36.53 -6.08
N VAL A 6 -54.86 -35.26 -6.49
CA VAL A 6 -53.69 -34.56 -6.97
C VAL A 6 -52.84 -34.15 -5.77
N ILE A 7 -51.70 -34.85 -5.61
CA ILE A 7 -50.67 -34.48 -4.63
C ILE A 7 -49.86 -33.38 -5.27
N ALA A 8 -50.06 -32.14 -4.81
CA ALA A 8 -49.21 -31.02 -5.16
C ALA A 8 -47.87 -31.18 -4.43
N LEU A 9 -46.86 -31.63 -5.15
CA LEU A 9 -45.49 -31.66 -4.64
C LEU A 9 -44.95 -30.23 -4.67
N LEU A 10 -44.93 -29.58 -3.51
CA LEU A 10 -44.34 -28.27 -3.29
C LEU A 10 -42.83 -28.45 -3.27
N PHE A 11 -42.19 -28.28 -4.43
CA PHE A 11 -40.75 -28.16 -4.49
C PHE A 11 -40.33 -26.83 -3.84
N VAL A 12 -39.97 -26.89 -2.57
CA VAL A 12 -39.26 -25.81 -1.92
C VAL A 12 -37.86 -25.78 -2.51
N PHE A 13 -37.68 -24.93 -3.53
CA PHE A 13 -36.34 -24.53 -4.00
C PHE A 13 -35.71 -23.68 -2.89
N ILE A 14 -34.97 -24.34 -2.00
CA ILE A 14 -34.04 -23.65 -1.12
C ILE A 14 -32.88 -23.23 -2.02
N THR A 15 -32.96 -22.05 -2.59
CA THR A 15 -31.80 -21.37 -3.17
C THR A 15 -30.87 -21.06 -2.02
N LEU A 16 -29.90 -21.94 -1.78
CA LEU A 16 -28.69 -21.62 -1.07
C LEU A 16 -28.02 -20.47 -1.83
N LEU A 17 -28.34 -19.25 -1.47
CA LEU A 17 -27.51 -18.09 -1.77
C LEU A 17 -26.20 -18.36 -1.05
N ALA A 18 -25.26 -18.98 -1.77
CA ALA A 18 -23.86 -18.94 -1.40
C ALA A 18 -23.49 -17.46 -1.33
N SER A 19 -23.63 -16.88 -0.13
CA SER A 19 -23.05 -15.60 0.22
C SER A 19 -21.55 -15.80 0.03
N CYS A 20 -21.05 -15.38 -1.13
CA CYS A 20 -19.63 -15.13 -1.30
C CYS A 20 -19.31 -14.03 -0.27
N GLU A 21 -18.82 -14.43 0.91
CA GLU A 21 -18.21 -13.50 1.83
C GLU A 21 -17.06 -12.84 1.08
N LYS A 22 -17.33 -11.65 0.54
CA LYS A 22 -16.29 -10.71 0.18
C LYS A 22 -15.64 -10.25 1.47
N ASN A 23 -14.80 -11.12 2.06
CA ASN A 23 -13.96 -10.81 3.20
C ASN A 23 -12.81 -9.92 2.72
N GLY A 24 -13.08 -8.65 2.61
CA GLY A 24 -12.12 -7.60 2.35
C GLY A 24 -12.88 -6.30 2.14
N ASN A 25 -12.85 -5.40 3.09
CA ASN A 25 -13.30 -4.04 2.87
C ASN A 25 -12.50 -3.49 1.69
N ILE A 26 -13.20 -3.07 0.64
CA ILE A 26 -12.60 -2.38 -0.49
C ILE A 26 -12.63 -0.90 -0.14
N LEU A 27 -11.46 -0.28 -0.07
CA LEU A 27 -11.38 1.16 0.20
C LEU A 27 -12.12 1.95 -0.90
N PRO A 28 -12.84 3.01 -0.54
CA PRO A 28 -13.34 3.97 -1.51
C PRO A 28 -12.18 4.55 -2.32
N GLU A 29 -12.42 4.86 -3.58
CA GLU A 29 -11.40 5.46 -4.44
C GLU A 29 -10.95 6.81 -3.88
N ASN A 30 -9.63 7.06 -3.87
CA ASN A 30 -9.00 8.27 -3.35
C ASN A 30 -9.39 8.62 -1.89
N SER A 31 -9.67 7.61 -1.06
CA SER A 31 -9.99 7.79 0.37
C SER A 31 -8.76 7.98 1.25
N LEU A 32 -7.58 7.68 0.72
CA LEU A 32 -6.32 7.77 1.46
C LEU A 32 -5.74 9.19 1.40
N SER A 33 -5.08 9.58 2.46
CA SER A 33 -4.34 10.86 2.52
C SER A 33 -2.94 10.65 3.10
N VAL A 34 -1.97 11.43 2.62
CA VAL A 34 -0.60 11.42 3.12
C VAL A 34 -0.37 12.58 4.08
N GLN A 35 0.40 12.33 5.14
CA GLN A 35 0.80 13.34 6.13
C GLN A 35 2.19 13.04 6.68
N ASN A 36 2.76 13.99 7.43
CA ASN A 36 4.04 13.84 8.15
C ASN A 36 5.21 13.40 7.26
N VAL A 37 5.26 13.93 6.03
CA VAL A 37 6.31 13.63 5.06
C VAL A 37 7.64 14.23 5.51
N LYS A 38 8.68 13.40 5.62
CA LYS A 38 10.03 13.81 6.03
C LYS A 38 11.08 12.99 5.29
N ASN A 39 12.24 13.61 5.07
CA ASN A 39 13.46 12.89 4.74
C ASN A 39 14.59 13.32 5.68
N SER A 40 15.54 12.44 5.94
CA SER A 40 16.76 12.74 6.69
C SER A 40 17.64 13.72 5.92
N GLU A 41 18.74 14.14 6.56
CA GLU A 41 19.86 14.73 5.84
C GLU A 41 20.56 13.70 4.95
N CYS A 42 21.25 14.17 3.95
CA CYS A 42 22.09 13.38 3.05
C CYS A 42 23.21 12.65 3.84
N ARG A 43 23.32 11.34 3.68
CA ARG A 43 24.40 10.53 4.26
C ARG A 43 25.40 10.13 3.17
N PRO A 44 26.47 10.93 2.96
CA PRO A 44 27.35 10.79 1.79
C PRO A 44 28.26 9.55 1.80
N ASN A 45 28.49 8.92 2.96
CA ASN A 45 29.46 7.85 3.12
C ASN A 45 28.86 6.45 3.32
N VAL A 46 27.58 6.30 3.15
CA VAL A 46 26.98 4.97 3.11
C VAL A 46 27.30 4.41 1.74
N LYS A 47 28.18 3.39 1.68
CA LYS A 47 28.24 2.52 0.49
C LYS A 47 26.83 1.98 0.34
N SER A 48 26.03 2.65 -0.48
CA SER A 48 24.88 1.99 -1.02
C SER A 48 25.44 0.81 -1.81
N SER A 49 25.34 -0.39 -1.28
CA SER A 49 25.09 -1.47 -2.20
C SER A 49 23.88 -0.98 -2.98
N ASP A 50 24.03 -0.72 -4.26
CA ASP A 50 23.00 -0.11 -5.12
C ASP A 50 21.69 -0.91 -5.14
N ASP A 51 21.58 -1.93 -4.31
CA ASP A 51 20.65 -3.03 -4.39
C ASP A 51 19.74 -3.20 -3.16
N GLU A 52 19.97 -2.52 -2.04
CA GLU A 52 19.13 -2.71 -0.84
C GLU A 52 18.29 -1.48 -0.51
N GLU A 53 17.28 -1.22 -1.33
CA GLU A 53 16.21 -0.32 -0.94
C GLU A 53 15.20 -1.08 -0.09
N THR A 54 14.94 -0.62 1.13
CA THR A 54 14.03 -1.27 2.06
C THR A 54 12.79 -0.45 2.30
N LEU A 55 11.66 -1.12 2.51
CA LEU A 55 10.38 -0.55 2.86
C LEU A 55 9.88 -1.18 4.16
N ARG A 56 9.75 -0.39 5.20
CA ARG A 56 9.16 -0.83 6.46
C ARG A 56 7.74 -0.29 6.58
N LEU A 57 6.79 -1.18 6.85
CA LEU A 57 5.38 -0.89 7.05
C LEU A 57 5.00 -1.13 8.50
N VAL A 58 4.46 -0.13 9.19
CA VAL A 58 4.01 -0.20 10.57
C VAL A 58 2.58 0.34 10.68
N ALA A 59 1.66 -0.46 11.20
CA ALA A 59 0.29 -0.02 11.43
C ALA A 59 0.12 0.59 12.83
N LYS A 60 -0.67 1.68 12.91
CA LYS A 60 -1.09 2.29 14.16
C LYS A 60 -2.47 2.91 14.01
N GLY A 61 -3.49 2.22 14.50
CA GLY A 61 -4.88 2.64 14.32
C GLY A 61 -5.31 2.55 12.86
N ASP A 62 -5.68 3.67 12.25
CA ASP A 62 -6.03 3.83 10.83
C ASP A 62 -4.88 4.41 9.99
N VAL A 63 -3.66 4.43 10.56
CA VAL A 63 -2.47 5.03 9.92
C VAL A 63 -1.45 3.96 9.60
N LEU A 64 -1.01 3.92 8.34
CA LEU A 64 0.14 3.15 7.89
C LEU A 64 1.37 4.06 7.88
N TYR A 65 2.30 3.80 8.80
CA TYR A 65 3.63 4.42 8.82
C TYR A 65 4.52 3.73 7.81
N ILE A 66 5.16 4.51 6.98
CA ILE A 66 6.10 4.04 5.98
C ILE A 66 7.47 4.64 6.28
N GLU A 67 8.44 3.76 6.40
CA GLU A 67 9.86 4.11 6.48
C GLU A 67 10.60 3.43 5.32
N ARG A 68 11.35 4.18 4.57
CA ARG A 68 12.12 3.69 3.42
C ARG A 68 13.53 4.22 3.45
N VAL A 69 14.49 3.39 3.09
CA VAL A 69 15.86 3.81 2.79
C VAL A 69 16.02 3.83 1.28
N GLY A 70 16.63 4.88 0.75
CA GLY A 70 16.85 4.97 -0.69
C GLY A 70 17.90 6.00 -1.10
N VAL A 71 18.43 5.86 -2.31
CA VAL A 71 19.44 6.73 -2.89
C VAL A 71 18.79 7.79 -3.76
N GLN A 72 19.07 9.05 -3.46
CA GLN A 72 18.54 10.20 -4.19
C GLN A 72 19.65 11.25 -4.44
N ASN A 73 19.31 12.25 -5.24
CA ASN A 73 20.17 13.42 -5.42
C ASN A 73 20.41 14.13 -4.09
N CYS A 74 21.63 14.66 -3.85
CA CYS A 74 21.98 15.25 -2.54
C CYS A 74 21.13 16.46 -2.14
N SER A 75 20.46 17.12 -3.07
CA SER A 75 19.54 18.23 -2.80
C SER A 75 18.08 17.77 -2.69
N PHE A 76 17.82 16.46 -2.61
CA PHE A 76 16.48 15.90 -2.61
C PHE A 76 15.64 16.39 -1.42
N LYS A 77 14.43 16.81 -1.73
CA LYS A 77 13.39 17.13 -0.76
C LYS A 77 12.15 16.31 -1.07
N LEU A 78 11.76 15.45 -0.16
CA LEU A 78 10.66 14.51 -0.38
C LEU A 78 9.32 15.24 -0.43
N GLU A 79 8.58 14.98 -1.49
CA GLU A 79 7.14 15.16 -1.60
C GLU A 79 6.51 13.81 -1.92
N VAL A 80 5.34 13.51 -1.34
CA VAL A 80 4.65 12.23 -1.55
C VAL A 80 3.21 12.50 -1.98
N ASN A 81 2.82 11.87 -3.08
CA ASN A 81 1.43 11.79 -3.50
C ASN A 81 0.94 10.35 -3.31
N VAL A 82 -0.27 10.19 -2.78
CA VAL A 82 -0.92 8.91 -2.58
C VAL A 82 -2.28 8.91 -3.27
N SER A 83 -2.60 7.79 -3.90
CA SER A 83 -3.93 7.48 -4.41
C SER A 83 -4.22 6.00 -4.22
N ASN A 84 -5.48 5.59 -4.35
CA ASN A 84 -5.83 4.18 -4.34
C ASN A 84 -6.93 3.85 -5.35
N GLU A 85 -6.85 2.65 -5.89
CA GLU A 85 -7.90 1.99 -6.66
C GLU A 85 -8.27 0.69 -5.93
N GLY A 86 -9.42 0.72 -5.25
CA GLY A 86 -9.76 -0.36 -4.32
C GLY A 86 -8.65 -0.56 -3.29
N ASN A 87 -8.11 -1.77 -3.19
CA ASN A 87 -7.06 -2.13 -2.25
C ASN A 87 -5.63 -2.02 -2.83
N THR A 88 -5.47 -1.40 -3.99
CA THR A 88 -4.16 -1.06 -4.54
C THR A 88 -3.82 0.39 -4.20
N ILE A 89 -2.72 0.60 -3.50
CA ILE A 89 -2.22 1.89 -3.04
C ILE A 89 -1.06 2.30 -3.95
N TYR A 90 -1.17 3.46 -4.58
CA TYR A 90 -0.12 4.05 -5.39
C TYR A 90 0.56 5.16 -4.61
N VAL A 91 1.85 5.03 -4.38
CA VAL A 91 2.69 6.01 -3.72
C VAL A 91 3.69 6.54 -4.72
N LYS A 92 3.66 7.84 -4.97
CA LYS A 92 4.60 8.52 -5.85
C LYS A 92 5.47 9.46 -5.03
N GLU A 93 6.75 9.14 -4.92
CA GLU A 93 7.77 9.96 -4.26
C GLU A 93 8.40 10.91 -5.27
N LEU A 94 8.31 12.19 -5.00
CA LEU A 94 8.74 13.27 -5.90
C LEU A 94 9.85 14.10 -5.25
N ASN A 95 10.67 14.71 -6.07
CA ASN A 95 11.63 15.69 -5.61
C ASN A 95 11.04 17.10 -5.70
N ALA A 96 10.75 17.69 -4.55
CA ALA A 96 10.29 19.08 -4.44
C ALA A 96 11.43 20.11 -4.41
N SER A 97 12.70 19.70 -4.48
CA SER A 97 13.82 20.62 -4.54
C SER A 97 13.91 21.28 -5.92
N PRO A 98 14.02 22.60 -6.01
CA PRO A 98 14.28 23.28 -7.27
C PRO A 98 15.72 23.15 -7.75
N ILE A 99 16.61 22.59 -6.91
CA ILE A 99 18.05 22.42 -7.18
C ILE A 99 18.31 20.96 -7.45
N ILE A 100 19.14 20.69 -8.47
CA ILE A 100 19.67 19.36 -8.76
C ILE A 100 21.18 19.40 -8.54
N ALA A 101 21.66 18.77 -7.48
CA ALA A 101 23.07 18.61 -7.21
C ALA A 101 23.66 17.51 -8.10
N SER A 102 24.99 17.54 -8.35
CA SER A 102 25.68 16.52 -9.15
C SER A 102 26.08 15.27 -8.35
N CYS A 103 25.60 15.11 -7.13
CA CYS A 103 25.91 13.99 -6.25
C CYS A 103 24.64 13.19 -5.85
N PHE A 104 24.87 11.97 -5.40
CA PHE A 104 23.84 11.08 -4.85
C PHE A 104 24.23 10.64 -3.45
N CYS A 105 23.25 10.45 -2.59
CA CYS A 105 23.46 9.96 -1.22
C CYS A 105 22.22 9.19 -0.72
N CYS A 106 22.40 8.47 0.38
CA CYS A 106 21.31 7.77 1.04
C CYS A 106 20.48 8.71 1.91
N PHE A 107 19.17 8.49 1.89
CA PHE A 107 18.21 9.15 2.75
C PHE A 107 17.34 8.12 3.45
N ASP A 108 16.90 8.47 4.66
CA ASP A 108 15.76 7.83 5.29
C ASP A 108 14.53 8.67 4.98
N PHE A 109 13.53 8.04 4.40
CA PHE A 109 12.23 8.63 4.11
C PHE A 109 11.23 8.15 5.15
N SER A 110 10.35 9.03 5.58
CA SER A 110 9.20 8.63 6.41
C SER A 110 7.97 9.44 6.06
N TYR A 111 6.83 8.79 6.01
CA TYR A 111 5.54 9.40 5.81
C TYR A 111 4.42 8.49 6.33
N GLU A 112 3.26 9.06 6.48
CA GLU A 112 2.09 8.37 7.01
C GLU A 112 0.96 8.40 5.97
N ILE A 113 0.31 7.25 5.76
CA ILE A 113 -0.91 7.13 4.97
C ILE A 113 -2.06 6.89 5.93
N LYS A 114 -3.02 7.83 5.95
CA LYS A 114 -4.21 7.78 6.79
C LYS A 114 -5.43 7.27 6.02
N GLY A 115 -6.36 6.64 6.73
CA GLY A 115 -7.59 6.11 6.15
C GLY A 115 -7.51 4.61 5.87
N MET A 116 -6.53 3.92 6.48
CA MET A 116 -6.37 2.47 6.33
C MET A 116 -7.40 1.70 7.14
N GLU A 117 -7.95 0.66 6.54
CA GLU A 117 -8.80 -0.32 7.20
C GLU A 117 -8.12 -1.71 7.21
N PRO A 118 -8.43 -2.60 8.18
CA PRO A 118 -7.90 -3.96 8.16
C PRO A 118 -8.25 -4.69 6.86
N GLY A 119 -7.24 -5.27 6.20
CA GLY A 119 -7.45 -5.95 4.93
C GLY A 119 -6.17 -6.33 4.20
N LYS A 120 -6.33 -6.91 3.02
CA LYS A 120 -5.22 -7.24 2.11
C LYS A 120 -5.06 -6.12 1.09
N TYR A 121 -3.83 -5.68 0.90
CA TYR A 121 -3.46 -4.57 0.03
C TYR A 121 -2.30 -4.92 -0.87
N VAL A 122 -2.18 -4.16 -1.94
CA VAL A 122 -0.98 -4.08 -2.77
C VAL A 122 -0.49 -2.63 -2.72
N ILE A 123 0.78 -2.41 -2.46
CA ILE A 123 1.41 -1.09 -2.53
C ILE A 123 2.38 -1.04 -3.71
N CYS A 124 2.23 0.00 -4.53
CA CYS A 124 3.07 0.32 -5.67
C CYS A 124 3.83 1.61 -5.33
N VAL A 125 5.12 1.50 -5.07
CA VAL A 125 5.97 2.66 -4.79
C VAL A 125 6.73 3.03 -6.05
N SER A 126 6.69 4.30 -6.41
CA SER A 126 7.43 4.86 -7.53
C SER A 126 8.10 6.17 -7.14
N GLY A 127 9.23 6.47 -7.76
CA GLY A 127 10.01 7.68 -7.50
C GLY A 127 11.11 7.82 -8.54
N ARG A 128 12.37 7.86 -8.11
CA ARG A 128 13.53 7.77 -9.03
C ARG A 128 13.56 6.42 -9.77
N ARG A 129 13.08 5.37 -9.11
CA ARG A 129 12.92 4.01 -9.66
C ARG A 129 11.48 3.56 -9.48
N GLU A 130 11.08 2.62 -10.29
CA GLU A 130 9.83 1.89 -10.10
C GLU A 130 10.15 0.56 -9.43
N PHE A 131 9.33 0.19 -8.44
CA PHE A 131 9.50 -1.04 -7.68
C PHE A 131 8.36 -1.99 -7.97
N LYS A 132 8.65 -3.28 -7.93
CA LYS A 132 7.63 -4.30 -8.06
C LYS A 132 6.53 -4.11 -7.02
N PRO A 133 5.25 -4.30 -7.39
CA PRO A 133 4.15 -4.21 -6.46
C PRO A 133 4.32 -5.18 -5.28
N LEU A 134 4.11 -4.68 -4.06
CA LEU A 134 4.26 -5.44 -2.84
C LEU A 134 2.91 -5.72 -2.20
N ALA A 135 2.57 -7.01 -2.02
CA ALA A 135 1.37 -7.43 -1.31
C ALA A 135 1.61 -7.50 0.19
N PHE A 136 0.69 -6.96 0.99
CA PHE A 136 0.73 -7.03 2.44
C PHE A 136 -0.67 -7.13 3.06
N THR A 137 -0.73 -7.50 4.34
CA THR A 137 -1.98 -7.47 5.13
C THR A 137 -1.88 -6.36 6.16
N TYR A 138 -2.80 -5.40 6.09
CA TYR A 138 -2.95 -4.37 7.11
C TYR A 138 -3.71 -4.93 8.31
N SER A 139 -3.08 -4.90 9.46
CA SER A 139 -3.67 -5.25 10.75
C SER A 139 -3.03 -4.37 11.82
N THR A 140 -3.65 -4.27 12.99
CA THR A 140 -3.13 -3.46 14.11
C THR A 140 -1.76 -3.91 14.63
N THR A 141 -1.31 -5.10 14.23
CA THR A 141 -0.01 -5.69 14.60
C THR A 141 1.02 -5.64 13.48
N LEU A 142 0.70 -5.03 12.32
CA LEU A 142 1.64 -4.94 11.21
C LEU A 142 2.90 -4.15 11.62
N ASN A 143 4.05 -4.81 11.55
CA ASN A 143 5.37 -4.22 11.69
C ASN A 143 6.34 -5.12 10.91
N LYS A 144 6.59 -4.78 9.65
CA LYS A 144 7.36 -5.63 8.75
C LYS A 144 8.23 -4.81 7.81
N THR A 145 9.44 -5.28 7.60
CA THR A 145 10.38 -4.73 6.61
C THR A 145 10.42 -5.65 5.39
N TYR A 146 10.48 -5.06 4.22
CA TYR A 146 10.57 -5.72 2.92
C TYR A 146 11.78 -5.15 2.17
N GLU A 147 12.43 -5.98 1.41
CA GLU A 147 13.38 -5.54 0.38
C GLU A 147 12.57 -5.15 -0.85
N LEU A 148 12.91 -4.00 -1.45
CA LEU A 148 12.25 -3.53 -2.66
C LEU A 148 13.01 -4.05 -3.87
N GLU A 149 12.32 -4.79 -4.72
CA GLU A 149 12.85 -5.22 -6.01
C GLU A 149 12.50 -4.17 -7.08
N ILE A 150 13.48 -3.83 -7.90
CA ILE A 150 13.28 -2.93 -9.05
C ILE A 150 12.50 -3.69 -10.12
N ASP A 151 11.53 -2.98 -10.74
CA ASP A 151 10.72 -3.52 -11.84
C ASP A 151 11.50 -3.55 -13.17
#